data_1a91b6e6ebf2e7d227eb4d472f389412
#
_entry.id   1a91b6e6ebf2e7d227eb4d472f389412
#
_cell.length_a   1.000
_cell.length_b   1.000
_cell.length_c   1.000
_cell.angle_alpha   90.00
_cell.angle_beta   90.00
_cell.angle_gamma   90.00
#
_symmetry.space_group_name_H-M   'P 1'
#
loop_
_entity.id
_entity.type
_entity.pdbx_description
1 polymer ?
#
loop_
_entity_poly.entity_id
_entity_poly.type
_entity_poly.pdbx_seq_one_letter_code
_entity_poly.pdbx_strand_id
1 'polypeptide(L)'
;ANNPKVLLSDEATSALDPSTTKSILNLLKKINQELGITIVLITHEMEVVKEICHRCAVMQDGKVVEEGKTYDIFSNPQNELTKNFIETVLQFTIPEKLLDACTGTIIRLQFQGTTANEAIVSDMLQQHPVSGNILHGKVEYINEEPLGIFIMELSGEKADINKAIRYLEKRMQKVEVIQHGSSH
;
A
#
# COMPACT_ATOMS: atom_id res chain seq x y z
N ALA A 1 2.00 -36.99 17.46
CA ALA A 1 2.24 -35.56 17.26
C ALA A 1 1.54 -34.80 18.36
N ASN A 2 2.27 -34.01 19.13
CA ASN A 2 1.70 -33.12 20.13
C ASN A 2 0.88 -32.08 19.38
N ASN A 3 -0.38 -31.86 19.75
CA ASN A 3 -1.21 -30.80 19.17
C ASN A 3 -0.62 -29.41 19.56
N PRO A 4 0.25 -28.81 18.74
CA PRO A 4 0.86 -27.53 19.09
C PRO A 4 -0.20 -26.44 19.01
N LYS A 5 -0.16 -25.47 19.92
CA LYS A 5 -0.99 -24.27 19.86
C LYS A 5 -0.35 -23.16 19.00
N VAL A 6 0.97 -23.25 18.86
CA VAL A 6 1.78 -22.26 18.12
C VAL A 6 2.76 -23.00 17.22
N LEU A 7 2.84 -22.59 15.97
CA LEU A 7 3.86 -22.97 15.00
C LEU A 7 4.78 -21.78 14.77
N LEU A 8 6.08 -21.97 15.00
CA LEU A 8 7.11 -21.00 14.67
C LEU A 8 7.77 -21.38 13.35
N SER A 9 7.80 -20.48 12.40
CA SER A 9 8.45 -20.64 11.09
C SER A 9 9.47 -19.53 10.90
N ASP A 10 10.72 -19.91 10.72
CA ASP A 10 11.84 -19.00 10.54
C ASP A 10 12.37 -19.12 9.12
N GLU A 11 12.21 -18.04 8.33
CA GLU A 11 12.65 -17.89 6.93
C GLU A 11 12.33 -19.09 6.01
N ALA A 12 11.18 -19.76 6.22
CA ALA A 12 10.83 -20.99 5.52
C ALA A 12 10.68 -20.85 4.00
N THR A 13 10.61 -19.62 3.48
CA THR A 13 10.40 -19.32 2.05
C THR A 13 11.61 -18.74 1.34
N SER A 14 12.63 -18.29 2.07
CA SER A 14 13.75 -17.47 1.57
C SER A 14 14.61 -18.14 0.48
N ALA A 15 14.59 -19.46 0.38
CA ALA A 15 15.40 -20.22 -0.60
C ALA A 15 14.53 -20.94 -1.65
N LEU A 16 13.25 -20.60 -1.76
CA LEU A 16 12.30 -21.29 -2.63
C LEU A 16 11.96 -20.44 -3.87
N ASP A 17 11.57 -21.13 -4.92
CA ASP A 17 11.00 -20.47 -6.10
C ASP A 17 9.60 -19.93 -5.79
N PRO A 18 9.10 -18.91 -6.52
CA PRO A 18 7.83 -18.25 -6.24
C PRO A 18 6.62 -19.20 -6.22
N SER A 19 6.63 -20.28 -7.03
CA SER A 19 5.51 -21.22 -7.09
C SER A 19 5.46 -22.12 -5.86
N THR A 20 6.60 -22.55 -5.37
CA THR A 20 6.77 -23.33 -4.15
C THR A 20 6.46 -22.48 -2.93
N THR A 21 6.95 -21.24 -2.89
CA THR A 21 6.60 -20.25 -1.83
C THR A 21 5.09 -20.14 -1.70
N LYS A 22 4.38 -19.86 -2.79
CA LYS A 22 2.92 -19.73 -2.78
C LYS A 22 2.21 -20.99 -2.28
N SER A 23 2.70 -22.16 -2.65
CA SER A 23 2.14 -23.44 -2.20
C SER A 23 2.30 -23.62 -0.69
N ILE A 24 3.46 -23.26 -0.12
CA ILE A 24 3.72 -23.32 1.32
C ILE A 24 2.87 -22.29 2.07
N LEU A 25 2.74 -21.06 1.58
CA LEU A 25 1.91 -20.04 2.21
C LEU A 25 0.44 -20.47 2.25
N ASN A 26 -0.07 -21.04 1.16
CA ASN A 26 -1.43 -21.60 1.11
C ASN A 26 -1.61 -22.76 2.12
N LEU A 27 -0.61 -23.63 2.26
CA LEU A 27 -0.64 -24.69 3.24
C LEU A 27 -0.67 -24.14 4.68
N LEU A 28 0.17 -23.16 4.99
CA LEU A 28 0.18 -22.49 6.30
C LEU A 28 -1.16 -21.82 6.60
N LYS A 29 -1.74 -21.10 5.62
CA LYS A 29 -3.08 -20.50 5.74
C LYS A 29 -4.14 -21.54 6.04
N LYS A 30 -4.13 -22.67 5.31
CA LYS A 30 -5.04 -23.80 5.52
C LYS A 30 -4.89 -24.42 6.92
N ILE A 31 -3.66 -24.67 7.35
CA ILE A 31 -3.36 -25.21 8.69
C ILE A 31 -3.86 -24.27 9.80
N ASN A 32 -3.64 -22.95 9.65
CA ASN A 32 -4.15 -21.97 10.60
C ASN A 32 -5.69 -22.01 10.69
N GLN A 33 -6.37 -22.06 9.53
CA GLN A 33 -7.83 -22.05 9.45
C GLN A 33 -8.46 -23.35 9.97
N GLU A 34 -7.90 -24.51 9.58
CA GLU A 34 -8.49 -25.83 9.93
C GLU A 34 -8.16 -26.28 11.37
N LEU A 35 -6.97 -25.98 11.84
CA LEU A 35 -6.51 -26.41 13.17
C LEU A 35 -6.62 -25.34 14.24
N GLY A 36 -6.88 -24.07 13.87
CA GLY A 36 -7.00 -22.96 14.81
C GLY A 36 -5.70 -22.65 15.56
N ILE A 37 -4.54 -23.04 15.01
CA ILE A 37 -3.24 -22.79 15.65
C ILE A 37 -2.71 -21.40 15.27
N THR A 38 -2.01 -20.76 16.19
CA THR A 38 -1.29 -19.51 15.90
C THR A 38 -0.01 -19.82 15.12
N ILE A 39 0.22 -19.13 14.01
CA ILE A 39 1.48 -19.24 13.25
C ILE A 39 2.26 -17.94 13.41
N VAL A 40 3.50 -18.07 13.86
CA VAL A 40 4.46 -16.95 13.93
C VAL A 40 5.49 -17.16 12.82
N LEU A 41 5.52 -16.19 11.87
CA LEU A 41 6.49 -16.19 10.78
C LEU A 41 7.58 -15.15 11.06
N ILE A 42 8.83 -15.56 10.92
CA ILE A 42 9.97 -14.67 10.90
C ILE A 42 10.43 -14.61 9.45
N THR A 43 10.40 -13.41 8.86
CA THR A 43 10.78 -13.21 7.46
C THR A 43 11.18 -11.75 7.21
N HIS A 44 12.04 -11.54 6.25
CA HIS A 44 12.34 -10.22 5.67
C HIS A 44 11.55 -9.97 4.37
N GLU A 45 10.74 -10.95 3.93
CA GLU A 45 9.95 -10.88 2.70
C GLU A 45 8.58 -10.23 2.97
N MET A 46 8.46 -8.93 2.74
CA MET A 46 7.21 -8.19 2.97
C MET A 46 6.04 -8.69 2.10
N GLU A 47 6.33 -9.31 0.95
CA GLU A 47 5.31 -9.97 0.11
C GLU A 47 4.65 -11.13 0.87
N VAL A 48 5.43 -11.93 1.62
CA VAL A 48 4.91 -12.99 2.49
C VAL A 48 4.03 -12.42 3.59
N VAL A 49 4.49 -11.34 4.24
CA VAL A 49 3.73 -10.65 5.29
C VAL A 49 2.39 -10.16 4.75
N LYS A 50 2.39 -9.52 3.58
CA LYS A 50 1.20 -9.01 2.90
C LYS A 50 0.19 -10.10 2.58
N GLU A 51 0.66 -11.27 2.14
CA GLU A 51 -0.19 -12.33 1.62
C GLU A 51 -0.92 -13.11 2.71
N ILE A 52 -0.28 -13.38 3.87
CA ILE A 52 -0.87 -14.28 4.86
C ILE A 52 -0.92 -13.78 6.30
N CYS A 53 -0.18 -12.73 6.66
CA CYS A 53 -0.13 -12.28 8.05
C CYS A 53 -1.27 -11.32 8.38
N HIS A 54 -2.06 -11.63 9.40
CA HIS A 54 -3.12 -10.74 9.91
C HIS A 54 -2.54 -9.57 10.72
N ARG A 55 -1.44 -9.82 11.43
CA ARG A 55 -0.69 -8.82 12.21
C ARG A 55 0.79 -8.99 11.91
N CYS A 56 1.52 -7.90 11.99
CA CYS A 56 2.98 -7.92 11.89
C CYS A 56 3.63 -7.02 12.94
N ALA A 57 4.87 -7.34 13.26
CA ALA A 57 5.75 -6.51 14.07
C ALA A 57 7.06 -6.30 13.31
N VAL A 58 7.44 -5.06 13.12
CA VAL A 58 8.71 -4.68 12.49
C VAL A 58 9.76 -4.54 13.56
N MET A 59 10.90 -5.19 13.35
CA MET A 59 12.00 -5.22 14.33
C MET A 59 13.24 -4.53 13.77
N GLN A 60 13.93 -3.81 14.65
CA GLN A 60 15.23 -3.19 14.38
C GLN A 60 16.11 -3.32 15.62
N ASP A 61 17.33 -3.79 15.45
CA ASP A 61 18.31 -3.94 16.55
C ASP A 61 17.76 -4.69 17.78
N GLY A 62 16.98 -5.77 17.53
CA GLY A 62 16.38 -6.60 18.57
C GLY A 62 15.18 -5.98 19.29
N LYS A 63 14.66 -4.83 18.81
CA LYS A 63 13.49 -4.15 19.38
C LYS A 63 12.36 -4.08 18.37
N VAL A 64 11.12 -4.21 18.85
CA VAL A 64 9.94 -3.93 18.04
C VAL A 64 9.83 -2.40 17.88
N VAL A 65 9.86 -1.91 16.64
CA VAL A 65 9.76 -0.48 16.31
C VAL A 65 8.37 -0.09 15.85
N GLU A 66 7.61 -1.04 15.31
CA GLU A 66 6.21 -0.84 14.93
C GLU A 66 5.48 -2.18 14.94
N GLU A 67 4.22 -2.22 15.41
CA GLU A 67 3.37 -3.40 15.36
C GLU A 67 1.91 -3.03 15.14
N GLY A 68 1.16 -3.91 14.48
CA GLY A 68 -0.26 -3.68 14.22
C GLY A 68 -0.90 -4.73 13.31
N LYS A 69 -2.11 -4.43 12.85
CA LYS A 69 -2.71 -5.18 11.75
C LYS A 69 -1.88 -4.95 10.50
N THR A 70 -1.66 -5.99 9.72
CA THR A 70 -0.86 -5.88 8.49
C THR A 70 -1.39 -4.79 7.55
N TYR A 71 -2.70 -4.73 7.38
CA TYR A 71 -3.32 -3.68 6.55
C TYR A 71 -2.99 -2.26 7.04
N ASP A 72 -3.09 -2.01 8.36
CA ASP A 72 -2.82 -0.69 8.94
C ASP A 72 -1.35 -0.29 8.76
N ILE A 73 -0.43 -1.24 8.99
CA ILE A 73 1.01 -1.05 8.79
C ILE A 73 1.33 -0.72 7.32
N PHE A 74 0.70 -1.42 6.35
CA PHE A 74 0.93 -1.16 4.94
C PHE A 74 0.30 0.14 4.44
N SER A 75 -0.87 0.48 4.96
CA SER A 75 -1.60 1.67 4.51
C SER A 75 -1.13 2.96 5.17
N ASN A 76 -0.63 2.90 6.40
CA ASN A 76 -0.22 4.09 7.18
C ASN A 76 0.97 3.81 8.11
N PRO A 77 2.15 3.42 7.56
CA PRO A 77 3.34 3.17 8.37
C PRO A 77 3.80 4.43 9.10
N GLN A 78 4.14 4.28 10.38
CA GLN A 78 4.57 5.39 11.23
C GLN A 78 6.10 5.47 11.33
N ASN A 79 6.77 4.31 11.35
CA ASN A 79 8.22 4.24 11.47
C ASN A 79 8.90 4.34 10.11
N GLU A 80 10.03 5.06 10.01
CA GLU A 80 10.77 5.24 8.76
C GLU A 80 11.29 3.92 8.17
N LEU A 81 11.74 2.98 9.01
CA LEU A 81 12.16 1.66 8.54
C LEU A 81 10.98 0.91 7.90
N THR A 82 9.81 0.98 8.53
CA THR A 82 8.58 0.37 8.00
C THR A 82 8.19 0.99 6.66
N LYS A 83 8.24 2.32 6.55
CA LYS A 83 7.97 3.03 5.28
C LYS A 83 8.89 2.53 4.17
N ASN A 84 10.19 2.46 4.44
CA ASN A 84 11.17 1.99 3.47
C ASN A 84 10.89 0.55 3.01
N PHE A 85 10.55 -0.37 3.93
CA PHE A 85 10.18 -1.74 3.58
C PHE A 85 8.93 -1.78 2.70
N ILE A 86 7.91 -1.01 3.05
CA ILE A 86 6.65 -0.98 2.31
C ILE A 86 6.84 -0.38 0.93
N GLU A 87 7.64 0.67 0.80
CA GLU A 87 7.95 1.29 -0.50
C GLU A 87 8.62 0.30 -1.46
N THR A 88 9.48 -0.59 -0.97
CA THR A 88 10.10 -1.63 -1.83
C THR A 88 9.07 -2.60 -2.41
N VAL A 89 8.03 -2.95 -1.65
CA VAL A 89 6.96 -3.86 -2.09
C VAL A 89 5.95 -3.16 -2.98
N LEU A 90 5.53 -1.98 -2.56
CA LEU A 90 4.49 -1.24 -3.26
C LEU A 90 5.01 -0.53 -4.51
N GLN A 91 6.31 -0.34 -4.65
CA GLN A 91 7.02 0.23 -5.83
C GLN A 91 6.40 1.54 -6.35
N PHE A 92 6.21 2.52 -5.46
CA PHE A 92 5.58 3.80 -5.81
C PHE A 92 6.54 4.86 -6.37
N THR A 93 7.71 4.45 -6.80
CA THR A 93 8.70 5.40 -7.30
C THR A 93 8.39 5.79 -8.73
N ILE A 94 8.08 7.06 -8.96
CA ILE A 94 8.01 7.63 -10.31
C ILE A 94 9.44 8.04 -10.72
N PRO A 95 9.88 7.69 -11.92
CA PRO A 95 11.16 8.18 -12.43
C PRO A 95 11.21 9.72 -12.45
N GLU A 96 12.29 10.31 -11.94
CA GLU A 96 12.47 11.78 -11.89
C GLU A 96 12.24 12.43 -13.26
N LYS A 97 12.72 11.81 -14.34
CA LYS A 97 12.51 12.31 -15.71
C LYS A 97 11.03 12.47 -16.09
N LEU A 98 10.15 11.66 -15.50
CA LEU A 98 8.73 11.73 -15.76
C LEU A 98 8.08 12.85 -14.93
N LEU A 99 8.58 13.06 -13.72
CA LEU A 99 8.19 14.19 -12.87
C LEU A 99 8.63 15.52 -13.49
N ASP A 100 9.85 15.60 -14.01
CA ASP A 100 10.40 16.79 -14.67
C ASP A 100 9.65 17.17 -15.94
N ALA A 101 9.04 16.20 -16.62
CA ALA A 101 8.25 16.44 -17.83
C ALA A 101 6.83 16.97 -17.52
N CYS A 102 6.37 16.87 -16.27
CA CYS A 102 5.06 17.33 -15.86
C CYS A 102 5.07 18.83 -15.58
N THR A 103 4.07 19.53 -16.11
CA THR A 103 3.89 20.97 -15.91
C THR A 103 2.76 21.29 -14.92
N GLY A 104 1.89 20.31 -14.67
CA GLY A 104 0.76 20.42 -13.76
C GLY A 104 1.11 20.11 -12.30
N THR A 105 0.11 20.14 -11.45
CA THR A 105 0.24 19.75 -10.04
C THR A 105 0.17 18.24 -9.92
N ILE A 106 1.21 17.61 -9.35
CA ILE A 106 1.27 16.17 -9.15
C ILE A 106 0.74 15.84 -7.76
N ILE A 107 -0.27 14.98 -7.70
CA ILE A 107 -0.87 14.50 -6.46
C ILE A 107 -0.78 12.98 -6.35
N ARG A 108 -0.61 12.52 -5.12
CA ARG A 108 -0.70 11.10 -4.75
C ARG A 108 -2.00 10.88 -3.99
N LEU A 109 -2.76 9.91 -4.45
CA LEU A 109 -4.04 9.52 -3.89
C LEU A 109 -3.93 8.11 -3.33
N GLN A 110 -4.46 7.90 -2.13
CA GLN A 110 -4.53 6.57 -1.53
C GLN A 110 -5.97 6.18 -1.26
N PHE A 111 -6.37 5.04 -1.81
CA PHE A 111 -7.69 4.44 -1.66
C PHE A 111 -7.61 3.27 -0.67
N GLN A 112 -8.54 3.21 0.27
CA GLN A 112 -8.57 2.17 1.29
C GLN A 112 -10.00 1.63 1.45
N GLY A 113 -10.14 0.31 1.64
CA GLY A 113 -11.42 -0.32 1.92
C GLY A 113 -12.49 0.02 0.88
N THR A 114 -13.66 0.48 1.33
CA THR A 114 -14.81 0.77 0.45
C THR A 114 -14.56 1.90 -0.54
N THR A 115 -13.70 2.86 -0.22
CA THR A 115 -13.40 3.99 -1.13
C THR A 115 -12.68 3.54 -2.40
N ALA A 116 -12.06 2.37 -2.39
CA ALA A 116 -11.43 1.79 -3.58
C ALA A 116 -12.46 1.41 -4.68
N ASN A 117 -13.73 1.28 -4.32
CA ASN A 117 -14.82 0.95 -5.24
C ASN A 117 -15.64 2.17 -5.67
N GLU A 118 -15.30 3.39 -5.21
CA GLU A 118 -16.01 4.61 -5.53
C GLU A 118 -15.35 5.35 -6.71
N ALA A 119 -16.16 5.98 -7.57
CA ALA A 119 -15.69 6.74 -8.72
C ALA A 119 -15.18 8.14 -8.36
N ILE A 120 -14.52 8.30 -7.20
CA ILE A 120 -14.15 9.60 -6.61
C ILE A 120 -13.36 10.49 -7.59
N VAL A 121 -12.37 9.91 -8.29
CA VAL A 121 -11.54 10.65 -9.25
C VAL A 121 -12.37 11.07 -10.47
N SER A 122 -13.21 10.18 -10.99
CA SER A 122 -14.10 10.49 -12.11
C SER A 122 -15.08 11.61 -11.76
N ASP A 123 -15.69 11.54 -10.57
CA ASP A 123 -16.61 12.55 -10.08
C ASP A 123 -15.91 13.91 -9.89
N MET A 124 -14.69 13.89 -9.37
CA MET A 124 -13.87 15.10 -9.23
C MET A 124 -13.62 15.76 -10.57
N LEU A 125 -13.19 14.99 -11.58
CA LEU A 125 -12.93 15.51 -12.94
C LEU A 125 -14.19 16.04 -13.63
N GLN A 126 -15.36 15.49 -13.33
CA GLN A 126 -16.64 15.98 -13.88
C GLN A 126 -17.13 17.26 -13.19
N GLN A 127 -16.85 17.44 -11.90
CA GLN A 127 -17.34 18.57 -11.11
C GLN A 127 -16.42 19.79 -11.10
N HIS A 128 -15.16 19.59 -11.46
CA HIS A 128 -14.16 20.66 -11.47
C HIS A 128 -13.55 20.84 -12.86
N PRO A 129 -13.33 22.08 -13.34
CA PRO A 129 -12.75 22.35 -14.65
C PRO A 129 -11.23 22.12 -14.65
N VAL A 130 -10.83 20.89 -14.36
CA VAL A 130 -9.44 20.42 -14.37
C VAL A 130 -9.34 19.17 -15.25
N SER A 131 -8.20 18.97 -15.87
CA SER A 131 -7.85 17.72 -16.53
C SER A 131 -6.91 16.93 -15.64
N GLY A 132 -7.04 15.58 -15.66
CA GLY A 132 -6.22 14.68 -14.87
C GLY A 132 -5.56 13.64 -15.75
N ASN A 133 -4.24 13.48 -15.62
CA ASN A 133 -3.47 12.44 -16.27
C ASN A 133 -2.94 11.47 -15.20
N ILE A 134 -3.23 10.17 -15.34
CA ILE A 134 -2.71 9.14 -14.42
C ILE A 134 -1.28 8.80 -14.85
N LEU A 135 -0.33 9.13 -13.99
CA LEU A 135 1.09 8.85 -14.20
C LEU A 135 1.47 7.45 -13.71
N HIS A 136 0.85 7.03 -12.60
CA HIS A 136 1.05 5.70 -12.01
C HIS A 136 -0.21 5.28 -11.29
N GLY A 137 -0.52 3.98 -11.33
CA GLY A 137 -1.65 3.41 -10.60
C GLY A 137 -1.40 1.96 -10.26
N LYS A 138 -1.61 1.59 -9.00
CA LYS A 138 -1.49 0.23 -8.51
C LYS A 138 -2.56 -0.05 -7.46
N VAL A 139 -3.16 -1.23 -7.53
CA VAL A 139 -4.04 -1.75 -6.48
C VAL A 139 -3.42 -3.05 -5.97
N GLU A 140 -3.13 -3.08 -4.67
CA GLU A 140 -2.65 -4.25 -3.96
C GLU A 140 -3.73 -4.79 -3.04
N TYR A 141 -3.71 -6.08 -2.80
CA TYR A 141 -4.60 -6.72 -1.85
C TYR A 141 -3.78 -7.22 -0.65
N ILE A 142 -4.14 -6.73 0.53
CA ILE A 142 -3.51 -7.10 1.80
C ILE A 142 -4.57 -7.82 2.61
N ASN A 143 -4.41 -9.14 2.80
CA ASN A 143 -5.46 -9.97 3.41
C ASN A 143 -6.85 -9.76 2.78
N GLU A 144 -6.92 -9.73 1.44
CA GLU A 144 -8.14 -9.55 0.65
C GLU A 144 -8.73 -8.12 0.71
N GLU A 145 -8.14 -7.20 1.49
CA GLU A 145 -8.53 -5.79 1.53
C GLU A 145 -7.75 -4.96 0.50
N PRO A 146 -8.43 -4.19 -0.37
CA PRO A 146 -7.74 -3.40 -1.38
C PRO A 146 -7.05 -2.17 -0.79
N LEU A 147 -5.83 -1.93 -1.23
CA LEU A 147 -5.06 -0.70 -1.04
C LEU A 147 -4.66 -0.17 -2.41
N GLY A 148 -5.29 0.89 -2.86
CA GLY A 148 -4.99 1.54 -4.13
C GLY A 148 -4.14 2.79 -3.94
N ILE A 149 -3.18 2.98 -4.84
CA ILE A 149 -2.42 4.22 -4.93
C ILE A 149 -2.41 4.67 -6.37
N PHE A 150 -2.78 5.94 -6.57
CA PHE A 150 -2.67 6.62 -7.85
C PHE A 150 -1.82 7.86 -7.70
N ILE A 151 -1.00 8.12 -8.70
CA ILE A 151 -0.28 9.37 -8.85
C ILE A 151 -0.78 10.01 -10.13
N MET A 152 -1.27 11.23 -10.01
CA MET A 152 -1.91 11.96 -11.08
C MET A 152 -1.30 13.35 -11.23
N GLU A 153 -1.22 13.83 -12.47
CA GLU A 153 -1.02 15.23 -12.78
C GLU A 153 -2.38 15.90 -13.00
N LEU A 154 -2.62 16.99 -12.29
CA LEU A 154 -3.77 17.86 -12.49
C LEU A 154 -3.35 19.13 -13.23
N SER A 155 -4.05 19.46 -14.31
CA SER A 155 -3.84 20.65 -15.10
C SER A 155 -5.12 21.48 -15.16
N GLY A 156 -4.97 22.82 -15.08
CA GLY A 156 -6.06 23.78 -15.04
C GLY A 156 -5.66 25.04 -14.28
N GLU A 157 -6.62 25.92 -14.05
CA GLU A 157 -6.40 27.11 -13.21
C GLU A 157 -6.09 26.72 -11.77
N LYS A 158 -5.11 27.38 -11.14
CA LYS A 158 -4.66 27.07 -9.77
C LYS A 158 -5.79 27.05 -8.75
N ALA A 159 -6.78 27.95 -8.90
CA ALA A 159 -7.93 28.01 -8.03
C ALA A 159 -8.81 26.75 -8.14
N ASP A 160 -8.96 26.20 -9.35
CA ASP A 160 -9.77 25.02 -9.60
C ASP A 160 -9.06 23.74 -9.24
N ILE A 161 -7.74 23.66 -9.44
CA ILE A 161 -6.90 22.58 -8.92
C ILE A 161 -7.02 22.51 -7.39
N ASN A 162 -6.94 23.64 -6.70
CA ASN A 162 -7.10 23.67 -5.23
C ASN A 162 -8.50 23.22 -4.77
N LYS A 163 -9.56 23.55 -5.53
CA LYS A 163 -10.92 23.04 -5.23
C LYS A 163 -11.01 21.52 -5.45
N ALA A 164 -10.43 21.03 -6.53
CA ALA A 164 -10.38 19.61 -6.83
C ALA A 164 -9.63 18.82 -5.74
N ILE A 165 -8.49 19.32 -5.29
CA ILE A 165 -7.72 18.71 -4.18
C ILE A 165 -8.58 18.68 -2.90
N ARG A 166 -9.21 19.79 -2.52
CA ARG A 166 -10.10 19.83 -1.34
C ARG A 166 -11.30 18.90 -1.45
N TYR A 167 -11.82 18.67 -2.64
CA TYR A 167 -12.88 17.69 -2.88
C TYR A 167 -12.38 16.27 -2.59
N LEU A 168 -11.17 15.94 -3.07
CA LEU A 168 -10.52 14.64 -2.82
C LEU A 168 -10.21 14.44 -1.33
N GLU A 169 -9.63 15.44 -0.66
CA GLU A 169 -9.30 15.40 0.78
C GLU A 169 -10.51 15.12 1.69
N LYS A 170 -11.71 15.53 1.27
CA LYS A 170 -12.95 15.27 2.03
C LYS A 170 -13.47 13.84 1.87
N ARG A 171 -13.06 13.12 0.83
CA ARG A 171 -13.59 11.80 0.46
C ARG A 171 -12.56 10.70 0.57
N MET A 172 -11.29 11.04 0.61
CA MET A 172 -10.17 10.11 0.64
C MET A 172 -9.38 10.26 1.94
N GLN A 173 -8.79 9.18 2.39
CA GLN A 173 -8.03 9.18 3.63
C GLN A 173 -6.68 9.88 3.51
N LYS A 174 -6.06 9.80 2.32
CA LYS A 174 -4.76 10.43 2.09
C LYS A 174 -4.68 11.01 0.68
N VAL A 175 -4.48 12.32 0.63
CA VAL A 175 -4.16 13.09 -0.57
C VAL A 175 -2.90 13.88 -0.27
N GLU A 176 -1.89 13.72 -1.10
CA GLU A 176 -0.59 14.36 -0.92
C GLU A 176 -0.20 15.09 -2.20
N VAL A 177 0.20 16.34 -2.09
CA VAL A 177 0.76 17.09 -3.22
C VAL A 177 2.26 16.80 -3.26
N ILE A 178 2.71 16.11 -4.30
CA ILE A 178 4.11 15.76 -4.52
C ILE A 178 4.86 16.94 -5.13
N GLN A 179 4.24 17.59 -6.11
CA GLN A 179 4.84 18.71 -6.85
C GLN A 179 3.75 19.71 -7.26
N HIS A 180 4.01 20.98 -7.05
CA HIS A 180 3.15 22.04 -7.56
C HIS A 180 3.51 22.35 -9.01
N GLY A 181 2.48 22.55 -9.85
CA GLY A 181 2.69 22.98 -11.22
C GLY A 181 3.45 24.29 -11.34
N SER A 182 4.26 24.42 -12.37
CA SER A 182 4.93 25.67 -12.70
C SER A 182 3.86 26.74 -13.01
N SER A 183 3.88 27.83 -12.24
CA SER A 183 3.00 28.96 -12.52
C SER A 183 3.51 29.64 -13.80
N HIS A 184 2.73 29.56 -14.89
CA HIS A 184 2.89 30.46 -16.03
C HIS A 184 2.01 31.68 -15.84
#